data_80ce1be38867fa2a0ae3915051c1c543
#
_entry.id   80ce1be38867fa2a0ae3915051c1c543
#
_cell.length_a   1.000
_cell.length_b   1.000
_cell.length_c   1.000
_cell.angle_alpha   90.00
_cell.angle_beta   90.00
_cell.angle_gamma   90.00
#
_symmetry.space_group_name_H-M   'P 1'
#
loop_
_entity.id
_entity.type
_entity.pdbx_description
1 polymer ?
#
loop_
_entity_poly.entity_id
_entity_poly.type
_entity_poly.pdbx_seq_one_letter_code
_entity_poly.pdbx_strand_id
1 'polypeptide(L)'
;MTFTENHTEEQKQKVELAQKILGYEFKNPEILLAAITHPSATEGKPVKFSYERLEFLGDSILGAVVASEAFHTYHEIDEGGLTRIKVALVSGASLSDVAEKLGFADVIVFGSSERGTGRRGLHSALENVYEAVVAALYLDAGIEGAQLFIERTLIPRMSIDMAKEPENPKSALQEKLQEEGITPTYKLIETQGPPHDRTFVSQVFAGMKALASGMGRTKKEAESQAAKTALDEMDSKQAAKAEAKAVREQEKRAKREKREQEKRAKAAAKHSQE
;
A
#
# COMPACT_ATOMS: atom_id res chain seq x y z
N MET A 1 26.65 24.73 6.01
CA MET A 1 26.03 23.83 7.01
C MET A 1 26.71 24.06 8.37
N THR A 2 25.95 24.42 9.40
CA THR A 2 26.50 24.71 10.73
C THR A 2 25.76 23.86 11.76
N PHE A 3 26.45 22.85 12.31
CA PHE A 3 25.95 22.08 13.44
C PHE A 3 26.19 22.88 14.74
N THR A 4 25.23 22.80 15.65
CA THR A 4 25.34 23.47 16.99
C THR A 4 25.92 22.55 18.04
N GLU A 5 25.90 21.22 17.80
CA GLU A 5 26.44 20.18 18.68
C GLU A 5 27.66 19.49 18.04
N ASN A 6 28.48 18.83 18.87
CA ASN A 6 29.59 18.03 18.38
C ASN A 6 29.11 16.70 17.84
N HIS A 7 29.17 16.53 16.49
CA HIS A 7 28.83 15.30 15.78
C HIS A 7 30.07 14.66 15.18
N THR A 8 30.02 13.33 15.02
CA THR A 8 31.07 12.58 14.34
C THR A 8 31.12 12.92 12.84
N GLU A 9 32.26 12.72 12.21
CA GLU A 9 32.41 12.94 10.77
C GLU A 9 31.45 11.98 9.97
N GLU A 10 31.23 10.76 10.47
CA GLU A 10 30.26 9.84 9.89
C GLU A 10 28.84 10.44 9.89
N GLN A 11 28.40 11.03 10.99
CA GLN A 11 27.08 11.67 11.09
C GLN A 11 26.94 12.86 10.13
N LYS A 12 27.97 13.69 10.03
CA LYS A 12 27.98 14.83 9.09
C LYS A 12 27.90 14.38 7.64
N GLN A 13 28.68 13.35 7.26
CA GLN A 13 28.64 12.76 5.92
C GLN A 13 27.28 12.18 5.58
N LYS A 14 26.62 11.50 6.53
CA LYS A 14 25.26 10.96 6.35
C LYS A 14 24.22 12.06 6.14
N VAL A 15 24.31 13.17 6.88
CA VAL A 15 23.44 14.33 6.66
C VAL A 15 23.69 14.96 5.29
N GLU A 16 24.94 15.12 4.86
CA GLU A 16 25.26 15.63 3.52
C GLU A 16 24.69 14.73 2.42
N LEU A 17 24.82 13.40 2.57
CA LEU A 17 24.26 12.45 1.62
C LEU A 17 22.73 12.51 1.62
N ALA A 18 22.09 12.58 2.79
CA ALA A 18 20.65 12.72 2.91
C ALA A 18 20.14 13.99 2.22
N GLN A 19 20.80 15.14 2.40
CA GLN A 19 20.45 16.38 1.69
C GLN A 19 20.57 16.24 0.17
N LYS A 20 21.58 15.52 -0.33
CA LYS A 20 21.71 15.23 -1.79
C LYS A 20 20.55 14.38 -2.30
N ILE A 21 20.16 13.35 -1.55
CA ILE A 21 19.00 12.49 -1.88
C ILE A 21 17.71 13.33 -1.91
N LEU A 22 17.54 14.20 -0.91
CA LEU A 22 16.37 15.05 -0.78
C LEU A 22 16.34 16.19 -1.81
N GLY A 23 17.50 16.60 -2.33
CA GLY A 23 17.63 17.79 -3.16
C GLY A 23 17.28 19.07 -2.40
N TYR A 24 17.47 19.06 -1.07
CA TYR A 24 17.15 20.17 -0.18
C TYR A 24 18.27 20.38 0.86
N GLU A 25 18.72 21.61 1.01
CA GLU A 25 19.71 21.98 2.03
C GLU A 25 18.99 22.55 3.26
N PHE A 26 19.11 21.85 4.38
CA PHE A 26 18.45 22.23 5.63
C PHE A 26 19.08 23.46 6.25
N LYS A 27 18.25 24.41 6.68
CA LYS A 27 18.66 25.55 7.53
C LYS A 27 19.16 25.06 8.89
N ASN A 28 18.48 24.03 9.43
CA ASN A 28 18.88 23.37 10.67
C ASN A 28 19.18 21.87 10.41
N PRO A 29 20.45 21.50 10.17
CA PRO A 29 20.85 20.12 9.89
C PRO A 29 20.65 19.16 11.07
N GLU A 30 20.51 19.67 12.32
CA GLU A 30 20.21 18.84 13.50
C GLU A 30 18.87 18.12 13.38
N ILE A 31 17.88 18.77 12.76
CA ILE A 31 16.55 18.17 12.55
C ILE A 31 16.68 16.99 11.59
N LEU A 32 17.43 17.14 10.50
CA LEU A 32 17.65 16.04 9.55
C LEU A 32 18.46 14.91 10.20
N LEU A 33 19.50 15.24 10.98
CA LEU A 33 20.27 14.22 11.70
C LEU A 33 19.37 13.42 12.65
N ALA A 34 18.48 14.08 13.40
CA ALA A 34 17.52 13.39 14.25
C ALA A 34 16.58 12.47 13.41
N ALA A 35 16.10 12.95 12.27
CA ALA A 35 15.20 12.20 11.38
C ALA A 35 15.82 10.92 10.82
N ILE A 36 17.14 10.88 10.62
CA ILE A 36 17.85 9.70 10.11
C ILE A 36 18.54 8.89 11.22
N THR A 37 18.33 9.23 12.50
CA THR A 37 18.97 8.55 13.64
C THR A 37 18.01 7.56 14.28
N HIS A 38 18.37 6.27 14.20
CA HIS A 38 17.65 5.18 14.86
C HIS A 38 17.78 5.29 16.39
N PRO A 39 16.73 4.96 17.19
CA PRO A 39 16.75 5.02 18.65
C PRO A 39 17.94 4.28 19.30
N SER A 40 18.40 3.17 18.72
CA SER A 40 19.57 2.43 19.21
C SER A 40 20.87 3.26 19.23
N ALA A 41 20.95 4.31 18.42
CA ALA A 41 22.10 5.20 18.39
C ALA A 41 22.06 6.29 19.47
N THR A 42 20.93 6.44 20.16
CA THR A 42 20.67 7.46 21.18
C THR A 42 20.38 6.86 22.56
N GLU A 43 20.75 5.60 22.78
CA GLU A 43 20.51 4.93 24.05
C GLU A 43 21.05 5.75 25.21
N GLY A 44 20.20 6.03 26.21
CA GLY A 44 20.52 6.89 27.34
C GLY A 44 20.52 8.41 27.05
N LYS A 45 20.19 8.86 25.85
CA LYS A 45 20.01 10.27 25.48
C LYS A 45 18.51 10.64 25.38
N PRO A 46 18.17 11.95 25.43
CA PRO A 46 16.82 12.40 25.20
C PRO A 46 16.27 11.96 23.82
N VAL A 47 15.01 11.57 23.76
CA VAL A 47 14.28 11.11 22.54
C VAL A 47 14.31 12.11 21.39
N LYS A 48 14.58 13.39 21.64
CA LYS A 48 14.70 14.42 20.58
C LYS A 48 15.88 14.19 19.61
N PHE A 49 16.80 13.30 19.95
CA PHE A 49 17.95 12.98 19.11
C PHE A 49 17.74 11.76 18.20
N SER A 50 16.56 11.14 18.26
CA SER A 50 16.15 10.05 17.37
C SER A 50 14.90 10.41 16.58
N TYR A 51 14.56 9.59 15.57
CA TYR A 51 13.46 9.84 14.66
C TYR A 51 12.06 9.73 15.31
N GLU A 52 11.91 9.09 16.48
CA GLU A 52 10.60 8.70 17.03
C GLU A 52 9.56 9.85 17.11
N ARG A 53 9.97 11.02 17.56
CA ARG A 53 9.05 12.16 17.63
C ARG A 53 8.75 12.78 16.27
N LEU A 54 9.70 12.71 15.35
CA LEU A 54 9.55 13.18 13.98
C LEU A 54 8.69 12.22 13.17
N GLU A 55 8.85 10.92 13.35
CA GLU A 55 7.98 9.88 12.83
C GLU A 55 6.50 10.16 13.17
N PHE A 56 6.19 10.34 14.45
CA PHE A 56 4.83 10.68 14.90
C PHE A 56 4.24 11.91 14.19
N LEU A 57 5.04 12.97 14.04
CA LEU A 57 4.59 14.18 13.34
C LEU A 57 4.48 13.95 11.83
N GLY A 58 5.44 13.22 11.26
CA GLY A 58 5.53 12.95 9.83
C GLY A 58 4.39 12.09 9.32
N ASP A 59 3.99 11.04 10.05
CA ASP A 59 2.82 10.22 9.73
C ASP A 59 1.56 11.09 9.54
N SER A 60 1.31 12.02 10.47
CA SER A 60 0.15 12.90 10.40
C SER A 60 0.20 13.83 9.18
N ILE A 61 1.35 14.41 8.87
CA ILE A 61 1.54 15.29 7.70
C ILE A 61 1.41 14.50 6.40
N LEU A 62 2.07 13.34 6.33
CA LEU A 62 2.01 12.42 5.21
C LEU A 62 0.58 11.99 4.91
N GLY A 63 -0.15 11.57 5.95
CA GLY A 63 -1.55 11.20 5.85
C GLY A 63 -2.45 12.32 5.34
N ALA A 64 -2.21 13.57 5.79
CA ALA A 64 -2.96 14.74 5.33
C ALA A 64 -2.69 15.09 3.86
N VAL A 65 -1.41 15.08 3.44
CA VAL A 65 -1.02 15.37 2.05
C VAL A 65 -1.58 14.32 1.10
N VAL A 66 -1.41 13.02 1.43
CA VAL A 66 -1.92 11.93 0.60
C VAL A 66 -3.45 11.94 0.51
N ALA A 67 -4.14 12.23 1.62
CA ALA A 67 -5.60 12.34 1.61
C ALA A 67 -6.08 13.51 0.73
N SER A 68 -5.41 14.67 0.82
CA SER A 68 -5.70 15.83 -0.03
C SER A 68 -5.50 15.51 -1.51
N GLU A 69 -4.39 14.86 -1.85
CA GLU A 69 -4.08 14.51 -3.24
C GLU A 69 -5.06 13.48 -3.81
N ALA A 70 -5.39 12.44 -3.03
CA ALA A 70 -6.39 11.45 -3.42
C ALA A 70 -7.78 12.08 -3.65
N PHE A 71 -8.18 13.01 -2.77
CA PHE A 71 -9.44 13.73 -2.88
C PHE A 71 -9.53 14.57 -4.14
N HIS A 72 -8.44 15.27 -4.50
CA HIS A 72 -8.41 16.12 -5.72
C HIS A 72 -8.24 15.31 -7.01
N THR A 73 -7.62 14.14 -6.94
CA THR A 73 -7.37 13.29 -8.12
C THR A 73 -8.57 12.41 -8.47
N TYR A 74 -9.28 11.87 -7.49
CA TYR A 74 -10.33 10.87 -7.70
C TYR A 74 -11.71 11.35 -7.28
N HIS A 75 -12.31 12.25 -8.07
CA HIS A 75 -13.61 12.86 -7.76
C HIS A 75 -14.80 11.88 -7.68
N GLU A 76 -14.72 10.74 -8.36
CA GLU A 76 -15.80 9.74 -8.45
C GLU A 76 -15.66 8.61 -7.41
N ILE A 77 -14.61 8.65 -6.57
CA ILE A 77 -14.38 7.62 -5.55
C ILE A 77 -15.05 8.03 -4.23
N ASP A 78 -15.75 7.09 -3.60
CA ASP A 78 -16.36 7.30 -2.30
C ASP A 78 -15.32 7.38 -1.15
N GLU A 79 -15.76 7.77 0.03
CA GLU A 79 -14.91 7.90 1.22
C GLU A 79 -14.14 6.59 1.52
N GLY A 80 -14.80 5.44 1.42
CA GLY A 80 -14.17 4.14 1.65
C GLY A 80 -13.05 3.85 0.65
N GLY A 81 -13.24 4.17 -0.63
CA GLY A 81 -12.22 4.04 -1.67
C GLY A 81 -11.04 4.99 -1.46
N LEU A 82 -11.32 6.26 -1.11
CA LEU A 82 -10.26 7.24 -0.78
C LEU A 82 -9.44 6.80 0.44
N THR A 83 -10.10 6.25 1.46
CA THR A 83 -9.44 5.70 2.65
C THR A 83 -8.54 4.52 2.27
N ARG A 84 -9.00 3.59 1.41
CA ARG A 84 -8.18 2.46 0.94
C ARG A 84 -6.96 2.92 0.16
N ILE A 85 -7.09 3.90 -0.73
CA ILE A 85 -5.95 4.50 -1.45
C ILE A 85 -4.93 5.06 -0.45
N LYS A 86 -5.38 5.87 0.50
CA LYS A 86 -4.51 6.45 1.53
C LYS A 86 -3.77 5.35 2.30
N VAL A 87 -4.49 4.39 2.89
CA VAL A 87 -3.91 3.32 3.70
C VAL A 87 -2.90 2.49 2.92
N ALA A 88 -3.19 2.13 1.67
CA ALA A 88 -2.27 1.39 0.82
C ALA A 88 -0.99 2.17 0.53
N LEU A 89 -1.12 3.46 0.23
CA LEU A 89 0.00 4.31 -0.17
C LEU A 89 0.93 4.64 1.01
N VAL A 90 0.38 4.91 2.21
CA VAL A 90 1.17 5.20 3.43
C VAL A 90 1.48 3.95 4.25
N SER A 91 1.24 2.74 3.73
CA SER A 91 1.59 1.51 4.44
C SER A 91 3.10 1.37 4.62
N GLY A 92 3.54 0.75 5.72
CA GLY A 92 4.95 0.51 5.99
C GLY A 92 5.68 -0.21 4.87
N ALA A 93 5.02 -1.15 4.17
CA ALA A 93 5.57 -1.82 2.99
C ALA A 93 5.81 -0.84 1.82
N SER A 94 4.90 0.11 1.60
CA SER A 94 5.03 1.13 0.56
C SER A 94 6.13 2.13 0.91
N LEU A 95 6.14 2.65 2.14
CA LEU A 95 7.11 3.66 2.57
C LEU A 95 8.53 3.11 2.62
N SER A 96 8.73 1.89 3.14
CA SER A 96 10.05 1.26 3.18
C SER A 96 10.60 0.96 1.79
N ASP A 97 9.77 0.52 0.83
CA ASP A 97 10.19 0.32 -0.57
C ASP A 97 10.60 1.64 -1.26
N VAL A 98 9.86 2.73 -0.99
CA VAL A 98 10.24 4.06 -1.49
C VAL A 98 11.55 4.53 -0.84
N ALA A 99 11.67 4.42 0.47
CA ALA A 99 12.87 4.83 1.21
C ALA A 99 14.12 4.05 0.77
N GLU A 100 13.98 2.73 0.51
CA GLU A 100 15.06 1.89 -0.01
C GLU A 100 15.49 2.36 -1.40
N LYS A 101 14.55 2.62 -2.31
CA LYS A 101 14.82 3.12 -3.67
C LYS A 101 15.46 4.51 -3.68
N LEU A 102 15.15 5.35 -2.70
CA LEU A 102 15.79 6.65 -2.52
C LEU A 102 17.22 6.54 -1.97
N GLY A 103 17.64 5.38 -1.46
CA GLY A 103 18.96 5.19 -0.86
C GLY A 103 19.01 5.55 0.62
N PHE A 104 17.88 5.63 1.32
CA PHE A 104 17.87 5.97 2.75
C PHE A 104 18.56 4.95 3.64
N ALA A 105 18.71 3.70 3.18
CA ALA A 105 19.48 2.68 3.89
C ALA A 105 20.93 3.13 4.21
N ASP A 106 21.53 3.93 3.31
CA ASP A 106 22.92 4.38 3.45
C ASP A 106 23.08 5.54 4.43
N VAL A 107 22.01 6.27 4.72
CA VAL A 107 22.06 7.46 5.59
C VAL A 107 21.60 7.19 7.03
N ILE A 108 20.92 6.08 7.31
CA ILE A 108 20.45 5.77 8.66
C ILE A 108 21.64 5.60 9.62
N VAL A 109 21.57 6.30 10.76
CA VAL A 109 22.54 6.19 11.86
C VAL A 109 22.05 5.15 12.85
N PHE A 110 22.68 3.98 12.85
CA PHE A 110 22.39 2.90 13.81
C PHE A 110 23.39 2.90 14.97
N GLY A 111 22.93 2.47 16.15
CA GLY A 111 23.80 2.14 17.27
C GLY A 111 24.62 0.87 17.02
N SER A 112 25.64 0.65 17.84
CA SER A 112 26.54 -0.51 17.73
C SER A 112 25.81 -1.85 17.95
N SER A 113 24.75 -1.88 18.74
CA SER A 113 23.89 -3.04 19.00
C SER A 113 23.06 -3.49 17.82
N GLU A 114 22.72 -2.55 16.89
CA GLU A 114 21.87 -2.80 15.73
C GLU A 114 22.65 -2.96 14.41
N ARG A 115 23.97 -2.78 14.44
CA ARG A 115 24.84 -3.05 13.28
C ARG A 115 24.88 -4.56 13.02
N GLY A 116 23.85 -5.09 12.35
CA GLY A 116 23.73 -6.52 12.01
C GLY A 116 22.36 -7.14 12.27
N THR A 117 21.40 -6.40 12.80
CA THR A 117 20.01 -6.84 12.82
C THR A 117 19.52 -6.87 11.36
N GLY A 118 19.27 -8.04 10.85
CA GLY A 118 19.01 -8.31 9.44
C GLY A 118 17.86 -7.48 8.82
N ARG A 119 17.45 -7.82 7.60
CA ARG A 119 16.46 -7.12 6.77
C ARG A 119 15.18 -6.61 7.47
N ARG A 120 14.71 -7.25 8.54
CA ARG A 120 13.48 -6.82 9.24
C ARG A 120 13.66 -5.49 9.99
N GLY A 121 14.75 -5.34 10.72
CA GLY A 121 15.03 -4.08 11.43
C GLY A 121 15.25 -2.92 10.45
N LEU A 122 15.92 -3.17 9.33
CA LEU A 122 16.12 -2.16 8.28
C LEU A 122 14.80 -1.72 7.63
N HIS A 123 13.89 -2.66 7.35
CA HIS A 123 12.60 -2.33 6.72
C HIS A 123 11.76 -1.39 7.59
N SER A 124 11.62 -1.68 8.89
CA SER A 124 10.92 -0.80 9.81
C SER A 124 11.63 0.54 9.99
N ALA A 125 12.97 0.54 10.05
CA ALA A 125 13.73 1.79 10.14
C ALA A 125 13.57 2.67 8.88
N LEU A 126 13.46 2.08 7.69
CA LEU A 126 13.23 2.80 6.43
C LEU A 126 11.86 3.48 6.40
N GLU A 127 10.80 2.79 6.85
CA GLU A 127 9.47 3.35 7.02
C GLU A 127 9.51 4.57 7.94
N ASN A 128 10.00 4.39 9.17
CA ASN A 128 10.06 5.42 10.19
C ASN A 128 10.92 6.63 9.76
N VAL A 129 12.04 6.38 9.09
CA VAL A 129 12.89 7.44 8.54
C VAL A 129 12.20 8.23 7.44
N TYR A 130 11.43 7.58 6.55
CA TYR A 130 10.65 8.29 5.54
C TYR A 130 9.68 9.28 6.17
N GLU A 131 8.91 8.85 7.16
CA GLU A 131 7.98 9.70 7.90
C GLU A 131 8.72 10.81 8.65
N ALA A 132 9.81 10.48 9.35
CA ALA A 132 10.61 11.46 10.07
C ALA A 132 11.23 12.53 9.16
N VAL A 133 11.63 12.16 7.95
CA VAL A 133 12.12 13.11 6.93
C VAL A 133 11.01 14.03 6.45
N VAL A 134 9.77 13.54 6.28
CA VAL A 134 8.60 14.38 5.99
C VAL A 134 8.42 15.45 7.09
N ALA A 135 8.51 15.05 8.37
CA ALA A 135 8.43 15.99 9.48
C ALA A 135 9.61 16.97 9.50
N ALA A 136 10.82 16.50 9.21
CA ALA A 136 12.01 17.35 9.16
C ALA A 136 11.87 18.44 8.08
N LEU A 137 11.41 18.08 6.90
CA LEU A 137 11.12 19.03 5.81
C LEU A 137 10.01 20.00 6.19
N TYR A 138 8.94 19.53 6.83
CA TYR A 138 7.89 20.39 7.35
C TYR A 138 8.40 21.44 8.34
N LEU A 139 9.24 21.04 9.30
CA LEU A 139 9.78 21.93 10.33
C LEU A 139 10.77 22.95 9.78
N ASP A 140 11.51 22.62 8.72
CA ASP A 140 12.57 23.46 8.16
C ASP A 140 12.11 24.29 6.96
N ALA A 141 11.20 23.76 6.13
CA ALA A 141 10.72 24.35 4.86
C ALA A 141 9.22 24.63 4.83
N GLY A 142 8.48 24.32 5.88
CA GLY A 142 7.03 24.43 5.89
C GLY A 142 6.30 23.27 5.19
N ILE A 143 4.97 23.39 5.10
CA ILE A 143 4.14 22.35 4.49
C ILE A 143 4.49 22.16 3.00
N GLU A 144 4.85 23.21 2.29
CA GLU A 144 5.20 23.17 0.88
C GLU A 144 6.45 22.30 0.64
N GLY A 145 7.45 22.36 1.55
CA GLY A 145 8.65 21.51 1.45
C GLY A 145 8.34 20.02 1.65
N ALA A 146 7.50 19.69 2.62
CA ALA A 146 7.06 18.33 2.85
C ALA A 146 6.18 17.81 1.68
N GLN A 147 5.25 18.63 1.21
CA GLN A 147 4.37 18.30 0.08
C GLN A 147 5.17 18.00 -1.18
N LEU A 148 6.10 18.86 -1.57
CA LEU A 148 6.95 18.67 -2.74
C LEU A 148 7.73 17.34 -2.69
N PHE A 149 8.23 16.96 -1.53
CA PHE A 149 8.92 15.69 -1.33
C PHE A 149 7.98 14.50 -1.52
N ILE A 150 6.78 14.54 -0.91
CA ILE A 150 5.76 13.49 -1.02
C ILE A 150 5.26 13.36 -2.47
N GLU A 151 4.96 14.47 -3.13
CA GLU A 151 4.54 14.50 -4.54
C GLU A 151 5.57 13.86 -5.47
N ARG A 152 6.85 14.14 -5.25
CA ARG A 152 7.93 13.59 -6.06
C ARG A 152 8.16 12.09 -5.83
N THR A 153 8.03 11.62 -4.60
CA THR A 153 8.53 10.28 -4.21
C THR A 153 7.43 9.25 -4.00
N LEU A 154 6.26 9.66 -3.55
CA LEU A 154 5.18 8.75 -3.16
C LEU A 154 3.95 8.84 -4.07
N ILE A 155 3.49 10.05 -4.40
CA ILE A 155 2.27 10.25 -5.21
C ILE A 155 2.31 9.55 -6.59
N PRO A 156 3.45 9.43 -7.30
CA PRO A 156 3.50 8.66 -8.56
C PRO A 156 3.10 7.20 -8.45
N ARG A 157 3.02 6.67 -7.23
CA ARG A 157 2.57 5.28 -6.95
C ARG A 157 1.06 5.19 -6.71
N MET A 158 0.39 6.33 -6.54
CA MET A 158 -1.04 6.38 -6.27
C MET A 158 -1.83 5.87 -7.48
N SER A 159 -2.75 4.94 -7.26
CA SER A 159 -3.52 4.28 -8.31
C SER A 159 -4.96 4.07 -7.87
N ILE A 160 -5.90 4.21 -8.80
CA ILE A 160 -7.32 3.89 -8.59
C ILE A 160 -7.54 2.42 -8.21
N ASP A 161 -6.63 1.54 -8.59
CA ASP A 161 -6.74 0.12 -8.25
C ASP A 161 -6.58 -0.12 -6.74
N MET A 162 -5.87 0.77 -6.03
CA MET A 162 -5.78 0.73 -4.56
C MET A 162 -7.15 0.92 -3.90
N ALA A 163 -8.09 1.63 -4.53
CA ALA A 163 -9.46 1.79 -4.02
C ALA A 163 -10.25 0.47 -4.01
N LYS A 164 -9.86 -0.48 -4.85
CA LYS A 164 -10.50 -1.80 -4.97
C LYS A 164 -9.92 -2.82 -3.99
N GLU A 165 -8.72 -2.56 -3.45
CA GLU A 165 -8.08 -3.47 -2.52
C GLU A 165 -8.74 -3.37 -1.13
N PRO A 166 -9.18 -4.47 -0.54
CA PRO A 166 -9.74 -4.44 0.80
C PRO A 166 -8.66 -4.08 1.83
N GLU A 167 -8.96 -3.16 2.73
CA GLU A 167 -8.09 -2.74 3.84
C GLU A 167 -7.63 -3.93 4.70
N ASN A 168 -8.55 -4.87 4.90
CA ASN A 168 -8.26 -6.16 5.54
C ASN A 168 -8.82 -7.31 4.70
N PRO A 169 -8.02 -7.94 3.84
CA PRO A 169 -8.47 -9.03 2.99
C PRO A 169 -9.13 -10.20 3.74
N LYS A 170 -8.69 -10.47 4.98
CA LYS A 170 -9.26 -11.55 5.79
C LYS A 170 -10.69 -11.21 6.26
N SER A 171 -10.92 -9.97 6.69
CA SER A 171 -12.25 -9.48 7.07
C SER A 171 -13.19 -9.42 5.87
N ALA A 172 -12.74 -8.89 4.74
CA ALA A 172 -13.53 -8.82 3.52
C ALA A 172 -13.92 -10.22 3.00
N LEU A 173 -12.99 -11.18 3.03
CA LEU A 173 -13.29 -12.56 2.67
C LEU A 173 -14.28 -13.20 3.66
N GLN A 174 -14.14 -12.91 4.95
CA GLN A 174 -15.07 -13.40 5.97
C GLN A 174 -16.48 -12.86 5.75
N GLU A 175 -16.64 -11.57 5.54
CA GLU A 175 -17.95 -10.94 5.23
C GLU A 175 -18.57 -11.56 3.99
N LYS A 176 -17.81 -11.69 2.91
CA LYS A 176 -18.30 -12.29 1.66
C LYS A 176 -18.72 -13.75 1.80
N LEU A 177 -18.01 -14.55 2.56
CA LEU A 177 -18.35 -15.94 2.83
C LEU A 177 -19.45 -16.09 3.89
N GLN A 178 -19.62 -15.12 4.76
CA GLN A 178 -20.68 -15.09 5.76
C GLN A 178 -22.07 -14.96 5.13
N GLU A 179 -22.20 -14.36 3.95
CA GLU A 179 -23.45 -14.37 3.16
C GLU A 179 -23.91 -15.78 2.84
N GLU A 180 -22.98 -16.73 2.70
CA GLU A 180 -23.23 -18.16 2.48
C GLU A 180 -23.22 -18.99 3.79
N GLY A 181 -23.07 -18.33 4.95
CA GLY A 181 -22.98 -18.99 6.27
C GLY A 181 -21.65 -19.70 6.50
N ILE A 182 -20.61 -19.36 5.76
CA ILE A 182 -19.28 -20.00 5.80
C ILE A 182 -18.28 -19.10 6.50
N THR A 183 -17.48 -19.66 7.41
CA THR A 183 -16.34 -18.98 8.04
C THR A 183 -15.04 -19.46 7.39
N PRO A 184 -14.18 -18.58 6.85
CA PRO A 184 -12.90 -18.98 6.28
C PRO A 184 -11.94 -19.50 7.36
N THR A 185 -11.19 -20.54 7.02
CA THR A 185 -10.13 -21.10 7.87
C THR A 185 -8.80 -21.06 7.13
N TYR A 186 -7.70 -20.80 7.88
CA TYR A 186 -6.36 -20.64 7.30
C TYR A 186 -5.46 -21.75 7.84
N LYS A 187 -4.66 -22.35 6.95
CA LYS A 187 -3.67 -23.36 7.33
C LYS A 187 -2.31 -22.98 6.76
N LEU A 188 -1.29 -23.03 7.60
CA LEU A 188 0.09 -22.97 7.16
C LEU A 188 0.41 -24.28 6.44
N ILE A 189 0.76 -24.19 5.17
CA ILE A 189 1.06 -25.36 4.33
C ILE A 189 2.56 -25.64 4.34
N GLU A 190 3.37 -24.58 4.26
CA GLU A 190 4.81 -24.70 4.10
C GLU A 190 5.54 -23.52 4.75
N THR A 191 6.80 -23.77 5.14
CA THR A 191 7.74 -22.73 5.55
C THR A 191 9.03 -22.94 4.77
N GLN A 192 9.41 -22.00 3.94
CA GLN A 192 10.58 -22.06 3.08
C GLN A 192 11.68 -21.12 3.58
N GLY A 193 12.93 -21.42 3.23
CA GLY A 193 14.09 -20.55 3.51
C GLY A 193 14.74 -20.80 4.88
N PRO A 194 15.95 -20.20 5.06
CA PRO A 194 16.72 -20.35 6.30
C PRO A 194 16.06 -19.57 7.46
N PRO A 195 16.45 -19.85 8.73
CA PRO A 195 15.81 -19.26 9.92
C PRO A 195 15.72 -17.73 9.93
N HIS A 196 16.66 -17.05 9.28
CA HIS A 196 16.76 -15.58 9.20
C HIS A 196 16.01 -14.97 7.99
N ASP A 197 15.56 -15.79 7.03
CA ASP A 197 14.82 -15.32 5.83
C ASP A 197 13.73 -16.35 5.47
N ARG A 198 12.81 -16.57 6.39
CA ARG A 198 11.70 -17.51 6.22
C ARG A 198 10.57 -16.88 5.41
N THR A 199 10.08 -17.64 4.45
CA THR A 199 8.82 -17.36 3.75
C THR A 199 7.77 -18.39 4.19
N PHE A 200 6.60 -17.91 4.57
CA PHE A 200 5.46 -18.74 4.99
C PHE A 200 4.49 -18.86 3.83
N VAL A 201 3.96 -20.05 3.60
CA VAL A 201 2.89 -20.30 2.63
C VAL A 201 1.65 -20.71 3.39
N SER A 202 0.58 -19.95 3.28
CA SER A 202 -0.72 -20.23 3.89
C SER A 202 -1.79 -20.46 2.84
N GLN A 203 -2.75 -21.31 3.13
CA GLN A 203 -3.91 -21.58 2.28
C GLN A 203 -5.20 -21.28 3.03
N VAL A 204 -6.15 -20.63 2.37
CA VAL A 204 -7.47 -20.34 2.90
C VAL A 204 -8.49 -21.34 2.37
N PHE A 205 -9.43 -21.73 3.24
CA PHE A 205 -10.48 -22.70 2.98
C PHE A 205 -11.86 -22.14 3.30
N ALA A 206 -12.86 -22.50 2.49
CA ALA A 206 -14.28 -22.39 2.79
C ALA A 206 -14.81 -23.80 3.12
N GLY A 207 -15.00 -24.11 4.41
CA GLY A 207 -15.24 -25.46 4.86
C GLY A 207 -14.08 -26.40 4.49
N MET A 208 -14.37 -27.43 3.66
CA MET A 208 -13.32 -28.36 3.17
C MET A 208 -12.72 -27.95 1.82
N LYS A 209 -13.24 -26.94 1.17
CA LYS A 209 -12.77 -26.50 -0.15
C LYS A 209 -11.65 -25.49 0.00
N ALA A 210 -10.49 -25.80 -0.58
CA ALA A 210 -9.40 -24.84 -0.72
C ALA A 210 -9.83 -23.76 -1.72
N LEU A 211 -9.65 -22.47 -1.36
CA LEU A 211 -9.95 -21.32 -2.21
C LEU A 211 -8.69 -20.82 -2.91
N ALA A 212 -7.68 -20.41 -2.13
CA ALA A 212 -6.43 -19.85 -2.65
C ALA A 212 -5.28 -20.03 -1.68
N SER A 213 -4.05 -19.78 -2.15
CA SER A 213 -2.82 -19.75 -1.34
C SER A 213 -2.16 -18.39 -1.42
N GLY A 214 -1.43 -18.03 -0.36
CA GLY A 214 -0.66 -16.81 -0.29
C GLY A 214 0.69 -17.02 0.38
N MET A 215 1.66 -16.20 0.04
CA MET A 215 3.00 -16.22 0.62
C MET A 215 3.28 -14.90 1.33
N GLY A 216 4.10 -14.95 2.41
CA GLY A 216 4.49 -13.76 3.15
C GLY A 216 5.68 -14.05 4.06
N ARG A 217 6.31 -13.00 4.55
CA ARG A 217 7.43 -13.09 5.50
C ARG A 217 6.99 -13.44 6.93
N THR A 218 5.69 -13.27 7.19
CA THR A 218 5.03 -13.69 8.43
C THR A 218 3.84 -14.57 8.11
N LYS A 219 3.39 -15.38 9.07
CA LYS A 219 2.16 -16.17 8.91
C LYS A 219 0.95 -15.28 8.61
N LYS A 220 0.87 -14.10 9.28
CA LYS A 220 -0.21 -13.14 9.11
C LYS A 220 -0.24 -12.57 7.69
N GLU A 221 0.91 -12.22 7.13
CA GLU A 221 1.02 -11.78 5.74
C GLU A 221 0.62 -12.87 4.74
N ALA A 222 1.11 -14.10 4.92
CA ALA A 222 0.76 -15.23 4.08
C ALA A 222 -0.76 -15.51 4.08
N GLU A 223 -1.40 -15.44 5.25
CA GLU A 223 -2.85 -15.58 5.38
C GLU A 223 -3.61 -14.42 4.71
N SER A 224 -3.14 -13.19 4.90
CA SER A 224 -3.73 -11.99 4.26
C SER A 224 -3.64 -12.08 2.74
N GLN A 225 -2.47 -12.49 2.22
CA GLN A 225 -2.29 -12.70 0.78
C GLN A 225 -3.16 -13.83 0.24
N ALA A 226 -3.34 -14.94 0.98
CA ALA A 226 -4.25 -16.01 0.60
C ALA A 226 -5.71 -15.53 0.52
N ALA A 227 -6.13 -14.68 1.48
CA ALA A 227 -7.46 -14.08 1.47
C ALA A 227 -7.65 -13.14 0.27
N LYS A 228 -6.66 -12.29 -0.03
CA LYS A 228 -6.68 -11.39 -1.19
C LYS A 228 -6.82 -12.19 -2.50
N THR A 229 -5.98 -13.19 -2.71
CA THR A 229 -6.06 -14.05 -3.90
C THR A 229 -7.43 -14.73 -4.04
N ALA A 230 -8.02 -15.19 -2.92
CA ALA A 230 -9.34 -15.79 -2.92
C ALA A 230 -10.44 -14.80 -3.34
N LEU A 231 -10.39 -13.55 -2.85
CA LEU A 231 -11.32 -12.48 -3.22
C LEU A 231 -11.20 -12.16 -4.73
N ASP A 232 -10.00 -11.96 -5.23
CA ASP A 232 -9.73 -11.66 -6.64
C ASP A 232 -10.28 -12.75 -7.57
N GLU A 233 -10.09 -14.03 -7.20
CA GLU A 233 -10.66 -15.16 -7.96
C GLU A 233 -12.19 -15.22 -7.89
N MET A 234 -12.78 -14.89 -6.74
CA MET A 234 -14.24 -14.86 -6.60
C MET A 234 -14.85 -13.75 -7.44
N ASP A 235 -14.25 -12.55 -7.43
CA ASP A 235 -14.72 -11.40 -8.21
C ASP A 235 -14.57 -11.65 -9.72
N SER A 236 -13.47 -12.23 -10.16
CA SER A 236 -13.25 -12.61 -11.56
C SER A 236 -14.29 -13.61 -12.04
N LYS A 237 -14.63 -14.61 -11.24
CA LYS A 237 -15.66 -15.61 -11.55
C LYS A 237 -17.06 -14.98 -11.59
N GLN A 238 -17.34 -14.02 -10.74
CA GLN A 238 -18.60 -13.31 -10.68
C GLN A 238 -18.78 -12.39 -11.89
N ALA A 239 -17.73 -11.65 -12.27
CA ALA A 239 -17.69 -10.82 -13.47
C ALA A 239 -17.90 -11.66 -14.76
N ALA A 240 -17.19 -12.77 -14.91
CA ALA A 240 -17.36 -13.68 -16.05
C ALA A 240 -18.78 -14.28 -16.16
N LYS A 241 -19.40 -14.60 -15.01
CA LYS A 241 -20.79 -15.06 -14.98
C LYS A 241 -21.79 -13.97 -15.39
N ALA A 242 -21.56 -12.73 -14.95
CA ALA A 242 -22.39 -11.58 -15.30
C ALA A 242 -22.30 -11.27 -16.81
N GLU A 243 -21.10 -11.29 -17.36
CA GLU A 243 -20.86 -11.08 -18.79
C GLU A 243 -21.53 -12.18 -19.66
N ALA A 244 -21.34 -13.45 -19.29
CA ALA A 244 -21.97 -14.56 -19.97
C ALA A 244 -23.52 -14.49 -19.93
N LYS A 245 -24.09 -13.99 -18.84
CA LYS A 245 -25.51 -13.74 -18.69
C LYS A 245 -25.98 -12.61 -19.61
N ALA A 246 -25.25 -11.50 -19.65
CA ALA A 246 -25.56 -10.35 -20.51
C ALA A 246 -25.52 -10.72 -22.00
N VAL A 247 -24.53 -11.49 -22.45
CA VAL A 247 -24.44 -12.00 -23.82
C VAL A 247 -25.63 -12.87 -24.16
N ARG A 248 -26.01 -13.79 -23.26
CA ARG A 248 -27.21 -14.66 -23.49
C ARG A 248 -28.52 -13.86 -23.57
N GLU A 249 -28.66 -12.80 -22.80
CA GLU A 249 -29.82 -11.91 -22.85
C GLU A 249 -29.88 -11.11 -24.15
N GLN A 250 -28.73 -10.61 -24.63
CA GLN A 250 -28.64 -9.94 -25.93
C GLN A 250 -29.01 -10.88 -27.09
N GLU A 251 -28.49 -12.09 -27.09
CA GLU A 251 -28.87 -13.11 -28.13
C GLU A 251 -30.36 -13.42 -28.11
N LYS A 252 -30.96 -13.53 -26.92
CA LYS A 252 -32.43 -13.78 -26.81
C LYS A 252 -33.23 -12.60 -27.35
N ARG A 253 -32.78 -11.34 -27.07
CA ARG A 253 -33.42 -10.13 -27.62
C ARG A 253 -33.31 -10.09 -29.13
N ALA A 254 -32.14 -10.29 -29.68
CA ALA A 254 -31.93 -10.31 -31.14
C ALA A 254 -32.78 -11.39 -31.84
N LYS A 255 -32.90 -12.59 -31.25
CA LYS A 255 -33.78 -13.65 -31.78
C LYS A 255 -35.27 -13.28 -31.73
N ARG A 256 -35.69 -12.55 -30.68
CA ARG A 256 -37.10 -12.08 -30.58
C ARG A 256 -37.38 -10.99 -31.61
N GLU A 257 -36.51 -10.02 -31.78
CA GLU A 257 -36.66 -8.95 -32.77
C GLU A 257 -36.72 -9.52 -34.22
N LYS A 258 -35.81 -10.48 -34.51
CA LYS A 258 -35.83 -11.14 -35.81
C LYS A 258 -37.15 -11.89 -36.10
N ARG A 259 -37.68 -12.59 -35.11
CA ARG A 259 -38.98 -13.28 -35.22
C ARG A 259 -40.16 -12.31 -35.38
N GLU A 260 -40.12 -11.14 -34.72
CA GLU A 260 -41.13 -10.11 -34.88
C GLU A 260 -41.07 -9.45 -36.26
N GLN A 261 -39.88 -9.17 -36.79
CA GLN A 261 -39.65 -8.63 -38.11
C GLN A 261 -40.15 -9.63 -39.19
N GLU A 262 -39.86 -10.93 -39.05
CA GLU A 262 -40.37 -11.98 -39.96
C GLU A 262 -41.87 -12.07 -39.90
N LYS A 263 -42.53 -11.98 -38.75
CA LYS A 263 -43.98 -11.94 -38.60
C LYS A 263 -44.62 -10.73 -39.27
N ARG A 264 -44.02 -9.52 -39.09
CA ARG A 264 -44.50 -8.28 -39.73
C ARG A 264 -44.33 -8.34 -41.24
N ALA A 265 -43.20 -8.84 -41.73
CA ALA A 265 -42.99 -9.02 -43.16
C ALA A 265 -44.01 -10.02 -43.81
N LYS A 266 -44.31 -11.15 -43.15
CA LYS A 266 -45.35 -12.11 -43.61
C LYS A 266 -46.75 -11.52 -43.58
N ALA A 267 -47.09 -10.68 -42.60
CA ALA A 267 -48.37 -10.01 -42.50
C ALA A 267 -48.53 -8.96 -43.62
N ALA A 268 -47.49 -8.17 -43.89
CA ALA A 268 -47.49 -7.18 -44.98
C ALA A 268 -47.61 -7.83 -46.38
N ALA A 269 -46.93 -8.96 -46.61
CA ALA A 269 -47.02 -9.69 -47.88
C ALA A 269 -48.42 -10.28 -48.12
N LYS A 270 -49.15 -10.59 -47.06
CA LYS A 270 -50.54 -11.11 -47.18
C LYS A 270 -51.56 -10.01 -47.51
N HIS A 271 -51.32 -8.77 -47.04
CA HIS A 271 -52.19 -7.62 -47.32
C HIS A 271 -51.95 -7.01 -48.72
N SER A 272 -50.88 -7.36 -49.41
CA SER A 272 -50.58 -6.90 -50.76
C SER A 272 -51.10 -7.85 -51.86
N GLN A 273 -51.75 -8.96 -51.47
CA GLN A 273 -52.33 -9.96 -52.41
C GLN A 273 -53.86 -9.99 -52.39
N GLU A 274 -54.53 -9.20 -51.57
CA GLU A 274 -55.93 -8.86 -51.59
C GLU A 274 -56.15 -7.48 -52.24
#